data_e6ccef4be5b6b7a3c9ff0978dcb85cc8
#
_entry.id   e6ccef4be5b6b7a3c9ff0978dcb85cc8
#
_cell.length_a   1.000
_cell.length_b   1.000
_cell.length_c   1.000
_cell.angle_alpha   90.00
_cell.angle_beta   90.00
_cell.angle_gamma   90.00
#
_symmetry.space_group_name_H-M   'P 1'
#
loop_
_entity.id
_entity.type
_entity.pdbx_description
1 polymer ?
#
loop_
_entity_poly.entity_id
_entity_poly.type
_entity_poly.pdbx_seq_one_letter_code
_entity_poly.pdbx_strand_id
1 'polypeptide(L)'
;MAYKYFPQTEEDIREMLAKIGAGSLDDLYAEVPDEIRYKGEYRLPDAMSEVEVRQFIGKLAQNNKQLVCFAGAGIYDHYTPSAIPSLIARSEFLTSYTPYQAEISQGTLHYIFEYQSMMSELTGMEISNASMYDGTTATAEAVLMANASSKKSNRVLVSETLDPKTRSVVDTYAHYHGVELVTIPAQDGVTSRQALASLVDEAPVAGVV
;
A
#
# COMPACT_ATOMS: atom_id res chain seq x y z
N MET A 1 -5.24 24.94 -26.71
CA MET A 1 -3.83 24.70 -26.33
C MET A 1 -3.48 23.31 -26.81
N ALA A 2 -2.56 23.15 -27.77
CA ALA A 2 -2.19 21.84 -28.28
C ALA A 2 -1.34 21.12 -27.21
N TYR A 3 -1.77 19.96 -26.75
CA TYR A 3 -1.02 19.14 -25.81
C TYR A 3 0.17 18.50 -26.54
N LYS A 4 1.39 18.79 -26.10
CA LYS A 4 2.62 18.37 -26.76
C LYS A 4 2.76 16.84 -26.91
N TYR A 5 2.02 16.06 -26.15
CA TYR A 5 2.04 14.59 -26.17
C TYR A 5 0.90 13.97 -26.98
N PHE A 6 -0.04 14.77 -27.49
CA PHE A 6 -1.08 14.30 -28.39
C PHE A 6 -0.68 14.71 -29.82
N PRO A 7 -0.48 13.76 -30.73
CA PRO A 7 -0.01 14.04 -32.07
C PRO A 7 -1.10 14.63 -32.99
N GLN A 8 -2.36 14.55 -32.60
CA GLN A 8 -3.49 15.00 -33.39
C GLN A 8 -3.52 16.52 -33.49
N THR A 9 -3.61 17.00 -34.73
CA THR A 9 -3.84 18.42 -35.02
C THR A 9 -5.34 18.76 -34.92
N GLU A 10 -5.68 20.05 -34.94
CA GLU A 10 -7.07 20.50 -34.98
C GLU A 10 -7.78 20.02 -36.27
N GLU A 11 -7.03 19.80 -37.35
CA GLU A 11 -7.56 19.28 -38.60
C GLU A 11 -7.87 17.79 -38.48
N ASP A 12 -6.95 17.01 -37.92
CA ASP A 12 -7.16 15.59 -37.61
C ASP A 12 -8.40 15.38 -36.72
N ILE A 13 -8.56 16.23 -35.70
CA ILE A 13 -9.73 16.16 -34.81
C ILE A 13 -11.03 16.43 -35.59
N ARG A 14 -11.04 17.45 -36.46
CA ARG A 14 -12.22 17.74 -37.28
C ARG A 14 -12.56 16.60 -38.25
N GLU A 15 -11.55 16.01 -38.89
CA GLU A 15 -11.77 14.86 -39.77
C GLU A 15 -12.31 13.65 -39.01
N MET A 16 -11.76 13.36 -37.82
CA MET A 16 -12.24 12.26 -36.98
C MET A 16 -13.69 12.50 -36.53
N LEU A 17 -14.04 13.71 -36.10
CA LEU A 17 -15.41 14.05 -35.69
C LEU A 17 -16.37 13.93 -36.88
N ALA A 18 -15.98 14.43 -38.06
CA ALA A 18 -16.79 14.30 -39.28
C ALA A 18 -17.02 12.82 -39.65
N LYS A 19 -16.01 11.97 -39.49
CA LYS A 19 -16.11 10.53 -39.79
C LYS A 19 -17.11 9.80 -38.91
N ILE A 20 -17.24 10.20 -37.64
CA ILE A 20 -18.20 9.62 -36.68
C ILE A 20 -19.54 10.35 -36.63
N GLY A 21 -19.69 11.45 -37.38
CA GLY A 21 -20.91 12.24 -37.43
C GLY A 21 -21.14 13.13 -36.20
N ALA A 22 -20.08 13.47 -35.45
CA ALA A 22 -20.10 14.41 -34.34
C ALA A 22 -19.68 15.81 -34.79
N GLY A 23 -20.30 16.85 -34.25
CA GLY A 23 -19.99 18.25 -34.56
C GLY A 23 -18.89 18.85 -33.68
N SER A 24 -18.72 18.27 -32.49
CA SER A 24 -17.76 18.74 -31.50
C SER A 24 -17.27 17.58 -30.60
N LEU A 25 -16.18 17.80 -29.88
CA LEU A 25 -15.75 16.86 -28.82
C LEU A 25 -16.79 16.72 -27.70
N ASP A 26 -17.55 17.76 -27.46
CA ASP A 26 -18.61 17.75 -26.45
C ASP A 26 -19.74 16.80 -26.77
N ASP A 27 -20.02 16.58 -28.06
CA ASP A 27 -21.06 15.63 -28.51
C ASP A 27 -20.72 14.18 -28.13
N LEU A 28 -19.44 13.86 -27.91
CA LEU A 28 -18.99 12.56 -27.44
C LEU A 28 -19.42 12.27 -26.00
N TYR A 29 -19.83 13.28 -25.26
CA TYR A 29 -20.29 13.20 -23.88
C TYR A 29 -21.82 13.39 -23.76
N ALA A 30 -22.56 13.21 -24.86
CA ALA A 30 -24.01 13.40 -24.87
C ALA A 30 -24.77 12.49 -23.89
N GLU A 31 -24.19 11.33 -23.51
CA GLU A 31 -24.75 10.42 -22.52
C GLU A 31 -24.57 10.91 -21.06
N VAL A 32 -23.70 11.90 -20.82
CA VAL A 32 -23.49 12.46 -19.48
C VAL A 32 -24.57 13.49 -19.18
N PRO A 33 -25.43 13.27 -18.15
CA PRO A 33 -26.46 14.23 -17.78
C PRO A 33 -25.87 15.62 -17.48
N ASP A 34 -26.55 16.63 -17.96
CA ASP A 34 -26.13 18.03 -17.84
C ASP A 34 -25.94 18.49 -16.38
N GLU A 35 -26.68 17.90 -15.44
CA GLU A 35 -26.62 18.22 -14.01
C GLU A 35 -25.30 17.81 -13.36
N ILE A 36 -24.64 16.77 -13.88
CA ILE A 36 -23.37 16.27 -13.35
C ILE A 36 -22.17 16.70 -14.19
N ARG A 37 -22.41 17.30 -15.36
CA ARG A 37 -21.36 17.79 -16.23
C ARG A 37 -20.78 19.09 -15.70
N TYR A 38 -19.49 19.09 -15.36
CA TYR A 38 -18.81 20.31 -14.94
C TYR A 38 -18.64 21.26 -16.12
N LYS A 39 -19.22 22.47 -16.03
CA LYS A 39 -19.21 23.50 -17.08
C LYS A 39 -18.29 24.69 -16.75
N GLY A 40 -17.57 24.63 -15.64
CA GLY A 40 -16.68 25.70 -15.20
C GLY A 40 -15.24 25.50 -15.68
N GLU A 41 -14.42 26.51 -15.42
CA GLU A 41 -12.98 26.42 -15.62
C GLU A 41 -12.33 25.69 -14.40
N TYR A 42 -11.39 24.80 -14.68
CA TYR A 42 -10.61 24.17 -13.62
C TYR A 42 -9.66 25.18 -13.00
N ARG A 43 -9.71 25.32 -11.68
CA ARG A 43 -8.78 26.16 -10.93
C ARG A 43 -7.44 25.45 -10.74
N LEU A 44 -6.74 25.20 -11.83
CA LEU A 44 -5.44 24.56 -11.83
C LEU A 44 -4.37 25.63 -12.09
N PRO A 45 -3.17 25.48 -11.51
CA PRO A 45 -2.04 26.31 -11.87
C PRO A 45 -1.72 26.20 -13.36
N ASP A 46 -1.09 27.22 -13.92
CA ASP A 46 -0.57 27.15 -15.28
C ASP A 46 0.46 26.04 -15.44
N ALA A 47 0.56 25.51 -16.66
CA ALA A 47 1.53 24.48 -16.97
C ALA A 47 2.96 25.02 -16.82
N MET A 48 3.79 24.29 -16.11
CA MET A 48 5.20 24.60 -15.89
C MET A 48 6.09 23.69 -16.76
N SER A 49 7.26 24.20 -17.16
CA SER A 49 8.33 23.40 -17.71
C SER A 49 8.94 22.49 -16.65
N GLU A 50 9.65 21.43 -17.06
CA GLU A 50 10.35 20.55 -16.09
C GLU A 50 11.29 21.33 -15.17
N VAL A 51 12.00 22.31 -15.70
CA VAL A 51 12.93 23.14 -14.91
C VAL A 51 12.18 23.93 -13.83
N GLU A 52 11.06 24.54 -14.19
CA GLU A 52 10.22 25.30 -13.24
C GLU A 52 9.62 24.40 -12.17
N VAL A 53 9.12 23.22 -12.53
CA VAL A 53 8.61 22.23 -11.55
C VAL A 53 9.71 21.79 -10.59
N ARG A 54 10.90 21.46 -11.10
CA ARG A 54 12.05 21.09 -10.25
C ARG A 54 12.45 22.22 -9.30
N GLN A 55 12.48 23.46 -9.79
CA GLN A 55 12.78 24.61 -8.95
C GLN A 55 11.72 24.86 -7.88
N PHE A 56 10.44 24.79 -8.27
CA PHE A 56 9.31 24.97 -7.35
C PHE A 56 9.30 23.91 -6.24
N ILE A 57 9.37 22.65 -6.60
CA ILE A 57 9.40 21.53 -5.63
C ILE A 57 10.68 21.59 -4.79
N GLY A 58 11.82 21.94 -5.40
CA GLY A 58 13.08 22.11 -4.66
C GLY A 58 13.01 23.21 -3.59
N LYS A 59 12.36 24.33 -3.88
CA LYS A 59 12.11 25.39 -2.89
C LYS A 59 11.20 24.91 -1.75
N LEU A 60 10.16 24.11 -2.05
CA LEU A 60 9.31 23.52 -1.02
C LEU A 60 10.10 22.54 -0.15
N ALA A 61 10.94 21.71 -0.76
CA ALA A 61 11.79 20.74 -0.05
C ALA A 61 12.78 21.44 0.92
N GLN A 62 13.33 22.60 0.56
CA GLN A 62 14.22 23.38 1.40
C GLN A 62 13.58 23.90 2.70
N ASN A 63 12.24 23.95 2.77
CA ASN A 63 11.54 24.31 4.00
C ASN A 63 11.58 23.19 5.04
N ASN A 64 11.89 21.96 4.66
CA ASN A 64 12.06 20.84 5.57
C ASN A 64 13.46 20.92 6.20
N LYS A 65 13.50 20.88 7.52
CA LYS A 65 14.76 20.84 8.28
C LYS A 65 15.17 19.39 8.52
N GLN A 66 16.40 19.06 8.20
CA GLN A 66 16.99 17.79 8.64
C GLN A 66 17.31 17.88 10.13
N LEU A 67 16.60 17.13 10.93
CA LEU A 67 16.78 17.07 12.38
C LEU A 67 17.15 15.65 12.78
N VAL A 68 17.91 15.53 13.87
CA VAL A 68 18.08 14.22 14.52
C VAL A 68 16.75 13.81 15.13
N CYS A 69 16.22 12.67 14.69
CA CYS A 69 14.89 12.21 15.08
C CYS A 69 14.97 11.32 16.32
N PHE A 70 14.29 11.74 17.39
CA PHE A 70 14.10 10.97 18.61
C PHE A 70 12.62 10.59 18.82
N ALA A 71 11.79 10.69 17.78
CA ALA A 71 10.36 10.45 17.91
C ALA A 71 10.00 8.97 18.14
N GLY A 72 10.85 8.05 17.75
CA GLY A 72 10.58 6.61 17.89
C GLY A 72 9.49 6.13 16.95
N ALA A 73 8.50 5.40 17.48
CA ALA A 73 7.34 4.87 16.76
C ALA A 73 7.68 3.87 15.63
N GLY A 74 8.76 3.11 15.79
CA GLY A 74 9.15 2.03 14.86
C GLY A 74 9.85 2.50 13.57
N ILE A 75 10.08 3.81 13.40
CA ILE A 75 10.77 4.38 12.24
C ILE A 75 12.19 4.72 12.63
N TYR A 76 13.13 3.89 12.21
CA TYR A 76 14.56 4.01 12.53
C TYR A 76 15.40 4.03 11.26
N ASP A 77 16.55 4.68 11.33
CA ASP A 77 17.49 4.72 10.22
C ASP A 77 18.08 3.33 9.97
N HIS A 78 18.08 2.92 8.71
CA HIS A 78 18.73 1.70 8.25
C HIS A 78 19.74 2.05 7.15
N TYR A 79 20.86 1.35 7.14
CA TYR A 79 21.83 1.51 6.06
C TYR A 79 21.28 0.88 4.78
N THR A 80 21.17 1.68 3.73
CA THR A 80 20.79 1.23 2.39
C THR A 80 22.04 1.17 1.51
N PRO A 81 22.50 -0.03 1.10
CA PRO A 81 23.64 -0.16 0.19
C PRO A 81 23.43 0.61 -1.12
N SER A 82 24.50 1.24 -1.62
CA SER A 82 24.44 2.09 -2.83
C SER A 82 24.03 1.34 -4.11
N ALA A 83 24.13 0.02 -4.12
CA ALA A 83 23.70 -0.82 -5.24
C ALA A 83 22.15 -0.89 -5.36
N ILE A 84 21.41 -0.75 -4.25
CA ILE A 84 19.96 -0.94 -4.23
C ILE A 84 19.22 0.00 -5.18
N PRO A 85 19.47 1.33 -5.19
CA PRO A 85 18.80 2.23 -6.13
C PRO A 85 18.99 1.84 -7.59
N SER A 86 20.19 1.38 -7.96
CA SER A 86 20.48 0.92 -9.33
C SER A 86 19.74 -0.38 -9.69
N LEU A 87 19.59 -1.28 -8.73
CA LEU A 87 18.87 -2.54 -8.94
C LEU A 87 17.37 -2.33 -9.08
N ILE A 88 16.74 -1.57 -8.18
CA ILE A 88 15.28 -1.33 -8.22
C ILE A 88 14.85 -0.43 -9.38
N ALA A 89 15.77 0.37 -9.94
CA ALA A 89 15.49 1.22 -11.09
C ALA A 89 15.56 0.46 -12.45
N ARG A 90 15.91 -0.82 -12.45
CA ARG A 90 15.93 -1.62 -13.68
C ARG A 90 14.51 -1.78 -14.23
N SER A 91 14.36 -1.66 -15.54
CA SER A 91 13.05 -1.71 -16.19
C SER A 91 12.33 -3.04 -15.98
N GLU A 92 13.06 -4.13 -15.82
CA GLU A 92 12.53 -5.47 -15.57
C GLU A 92 11.70 -5.54 -14.26
N PHE A 93 12.09 -4.75 -13.26
CA PHE A 93 11.36 -4.63 -11.99
C PHE A 93 10.37 -3.46 -12.00
N LEU A 94 10.81 -2.30 -12.52
CA LEU A 94 10.02 -1.07 -12.49
C LEU A 94 8.72 -1.19 -13.29
N THR A 95 8.74 -1.94 -14.40
CA THR A 95 7.58 -2.16 -15.26
C THR A 95 6.80 -3.43 -14.94
N SER A 96 7.19 -4.17 -13.90
CA SER A 96 6.48 -5.37 -13.48
C SER A 96 5.03 -5.06 -13.12
N TYR A 97 4.13 -5.93 -13.57
CA TYR A 97 2.72 -5.87 -13.26
C TYR A 97 2.21 -7.26 -12.84
N THR A 98 0.96 -7.38 -12.48
CA THR A 98 0.39 -8.66 -12.04
C THR A 98 0.63 -9.76 -13.10
N PRO A 99 1.24 -10.90 -12.73
CA PRO A 99 1.61 -11.96 -13.67
C PRO A 99 0.41 -12.83 -14.05
N TYR A 100 -0.58 -12.26 -14.77
CA TYR A 100 -1.80 -12.99 -15.17
C TYR A 100 -1.53 -14.16 -16.12
N GLN A 101 -0.55 -14.01 -17.01
CA GLN A 101 -0.17 -15.03 -17.98
C GLN A 101 1.18 -15.62 -17.57
N ALA A 102 1.14 -16.85 -17.05
CA ALA A 102 2.33 -17.53 -16.57
C ALA A 102 3.39 -17.71 -17.67
N GLU A 103 2.96 -17.89 -18.90
CA GLU A 103 3.84 -18.11 -20.05
C GLU A 103 4.79 -16.94 -20.33
N ILE A 104 4.34 -15.72 -20.13
CA ILE A 104 5.15 -14.50 -20.34
C ILE A 104 5.68 -13.91 -19.03
N SER A 105 5.24 -14.40 -17.89
CA SER A 105 5.59 -13.89 -16.56
C SER A 105 6.48 -14.83 -15.75
N GLN A 106 7.14 -15.79 -16.41
CA GLN A 106 7.93 -16.84 -15.74
C GLN A 106 9.02 -16.26 -14.83
N GLY A 107 9.74 -15.22 -15.27
CA GLY A 107 10.76 -14.56 -14.46
C GLY A 107 10.18 -13.90 -13.21
N THR A 108 9.05 -13.20 -13.35
CA THR A 108 8.34 -12.59 -12.22
C THR A 108 7.88 -13.64 -11.22
N LEU A 109 7.27 -14.72 -11.67
CA LEU A 109 6.83 -15.82 -10.80
C LEU A 109 8.01 -16.50 -10.12
N HIS A 110 9.14 -16.66 -10.81
CA HIS A 110 10.34 -17.28 -10.27
C HIS A 110 10.91 -16.47 -9.09
N TYR A 111 11.12 -15.17 -9.26
CA TYR A 111 11.67 -14.37 -8.16
C TYR A 111 10.69 -14.24 -6.98
N ILE A 112 9.37 -14.34 -7.20
CA ILE A 112 8.39 -14.41 -6.11
C ILE A 112 8.60 -15.67 -5.27
N PHE A 113 8.79 -16.84 -5.89
CA PHE A 113 9.10 -18.07 -5.18
C PHE A 113 10.45 -17.99 -4.46
N GLU A 114 11.46 -17.42 -5.08
CA GLU A 114 12.77 -17.21 -4.44
C GLU A 114 12.65 -16.30 -3.20
N TYR A 115 11.87 -15.22 -3.28
CA TYR A 115 11.58 -14.35 -2.14
C TYR A 115 10.96 -15.14 -0.98
N GLN A 116 9.93 -15.95 -1.25
CA GLN A 116 9.28 -16.76 -0.22
C GLN A 116 10.27 -17.74 0.45
N SER A 117 11.12 -18.38 -0.34
CA SER A 117 12.14 -19.29 0.18
C SER A 117 13.17 -18.56 1.05
N MET A 118 13.67 -17.41 0.58
CA MET A 118 14.63 -16.59 1.32
C MET A 118 14.04 -16.08 2.64
N MET A 119 12.78 -15.66 2.65
CA MET A 119 12.12 -15.19 3.87
C MET A 119 11.90 -16.35 4.85
N SER A 120 11.53 -17.54 4.38
CA SER A 120 11.39 -18.72 5.23
C SER A 120 12.72 -19.10 5.87
N GLU A 121 13.82 -19.10 5.13
CA GLU A 121 15.16 -19.37 5.69
C GLU A 121 15.60 -18.29 6.68
N LEU A 122 15.39 -17.02 6.35
CA LEU A 122 15.80 -15.89 7.18
C LEU A 122 15.08 -15.85 8.53
N THR A 123 13.79 -16.16 8.53
CA THR A 123 12.93 -16.10 9.72
C THR A 123 12.81 -17.41 10.47
N GLY A 124 13.21 -18.54 9.88
CA GLY A 124 13.00 -19.87 10.42
C GLY A 124 11.55 -20.35 10.37
N MET A 125 10.68 -19.67 9.62
CA MET A 125 9.30 -20.07 9.41
C MET A 125 9.22 -21.14 8.31
N GLU A 126 8.28 -22.07 8.43
CA GLU A 126 8.11 -23.13 7.43
C GLU A 126 7.60 -22.60 6.09
N ILE A 127 6.78 -21.57 6.11
CA ILE A 127 6.14 -20.98 4.92
C ILE A 127 6.17 -19.46 5.05
N SER A 128 6.41 -18.79 3.92
CA SER A 128 6.23 -17.35 3.73
C SER A 128 5.29 -17.11 2.56
N ASN A 129 4.46 -16.06 2.64
CA ASN A 129 3.73 -15.55 1.48
C ASN A 129 4.65 -14.74 0.55
N ALA A 130 4.12 -14.31 -0.59
CA ALA A 130 4.87 -13.53 -1.58
C ALA A 130 5.11 -12.06 -1.18
N SER A 131 4.77 -11.66 0.01
CA SER A 131 4.83 -10.31 0.59
C SER A 131 3.44 -9.72 0.82
N MET A 132 3.36 -8.83 1.81
CA MET A 132 2.19 -8.02 2.11
C MET A 132 2.53 -6.55 1.89
N TYR A 133 1.51 -5.69 1.85
CA TYR A 133 1.69 -4.27 1.57
C TYR A 133 2.61 -3.58 2.58
N ASP A 134 2.37 -3.82 3.87
CA ASP A 134 3.23 -3.40 4.99
C ASP A 134 3.05 -4.31 6.21
N GLY A 135 3.89 -4.14 7.22
CA GLY A 135 3.84 -4.94 8.46
C GLY A 135 2.54 -4.75 9.24
N THR A 136 1.96 -3.56 9.18
CA THR A 136 0.72 -3.20 9.88
C THR A 136 -0.47 -3.96 9.30
N THR A 137 -0.66 -3.93 7.99
CA THR A 137 -1.72 -4.71 7.32
C THR A 137 -1.44 -6.21 7.37
N ALA A 138 -0.17 -6.63 7.29
CA ALA A 138 0.20 -8.04 7.48
C ALA A 138 -0.22 -8.57 8.84
N THR A 139 -0.07 -7.77 9.91
CA THR A 139 -0.53 -8.12 11.26
C THR A 139 -2.06 -8.24 11.32
N ALA A 140 -2.79 -7.31 10.71
CA ALA A 140 -4.25 -7.38 10.62
C ALA A 140 -4.72 -8.63 9.87
N GLU A 141 -4.12 -8.95 8.74
CA GLU A 141 -4.42 -10.16 7.96
C GLU A 141 -4.07 -11.45 8.75
N ALA A 142 -2.99 -11.45 9.54
CA ALA A 142 -2.66 -12.57 10.41
C ALA A 142 -3.72 -12.79 11.49
N VAL A 143 -4.27 -11.72 12.07
CA VAL A 143 -5.40 -11.78 13.02
C VAL A 143 -6.64 -12.37 12.35
N LEU A 144 -6.98 -11.93 11.14
CA LEU A 144 -8.11 -12.48 10.39
C LEU A 144 -7.90 -13.94 10.01
N MET A 145 -6.68 -14.31 9.63
CA MET A 145 -6.33 -15.70 9.32
C MET A 145 -6.43 -16.59 10.56
N ALA A 146 -5.97 -16.13 11.72
CA ALA A 146 -6.09 -16.84 12.98
C ALA A 146 -7.57 -17.08 13.33
N ASN A 147 -8.39 -16.05 13.20
CA ASN A 147 -9.83 -16.14 13.42
C ASN A 147 -10.50 -17.14 12.44
N ALA A 148 -10.19 -17.03 11.14
CA ALA A 148 -10.75 -17.92 10.11
C ALA A 148 -10.34 -19.39 10.32
N SER A 149 -9.15 -19.63 10.83
CA SER A 149 -8.63 -20.97 11.12
C SER A 149 -9.21 -21.57 12.40
N SER A 150 -9.74 -20.75 13.30
CA SER A 150 -10.33 -21.18 14.57
C SER A 150 -11.79 -21.53 14.40
N LYS A 151 -12.18 -22.75 14.78
CA LYS A 151 -13.60 -23.18 14.83
C LYS A 151 -14.26 -22.96 16.19
N LYS A 152 -13.48 -22.55 17.21
CA LYS A 152 -13.92 -22.54 18.60
C LYS A 152 -13.97 -21.15 19.22
N SER A 153 -13.33 -20.18 18.63
CA SER A 153 -13.19 -18.85 19.20
C SER A 153 -12.93 -17.81 18.11
N ASN A 154 -13.46 -16.61 18.30
CA ASN A 154 -13.11 -15.40 17.55
C ASN A 154 -12.23 -14.44 18.40
N ARG A 155 -11.73 -14.93 19.55
CA ARG A 155 -10.97 -14.16 20.53
C ARG A 155 -9.49 -14.23 20.19
N VAL A 156 -8.88 -13.08 19.92
CA VAL A 156 -7.44 -12.94 19.64
C VAL A 156 -6.81 -12.09 20.74
N LEU A 157 -5.74 -12.60 21.34
CA LEU A 157 -4.98 -11.90 22.36
C LEU A 157 -3.91 -11.04 21.70
N VAL A 158 -3.82 -9.78 22.08
CA VAL A 158 -2.90 -8.81 21.49
C VAL A 158 -2.06 -8.16 22.58
N SER A 159 -0.74 -8.19 22.41
CA SER A 159 0.18 -7.55 23.35
C SER A 159 -0.08 -6.05 23.47
N GLU A 160 -0.05 -5.52 24.71
CA GLU A 160 -0.07 -4.08 24.97
C GLU A 160 1.17 -3.37 24.36
N THR A 161 2.27 -4.09 24.14
CA THR A 161 3.50 -3.55 23.57
C THR A 161 3.51 -3.54 22.04
N LEU A 162 2.44 -3.97 21.38
CA LEU A 162 2.31 -3.85 19.93
C LEU A 162 2.37 -2.35 19.55
N ASP A 163 3.07 -2.05 18.45
CA ASP A 163 3.14 -0.69 17.91
C ASP A 163 1.73 -0.06 17.83
N PRO A 164 1.54 1.17 18.35
CA PRO A 164 0.22 1.79 18.42
C PRO A 164 -0.48 1.98 17.07
N LYS A 165 0.28 2.21 15.99
CA LYS A 165 -0.29 2.33 14.64
C LYS A 165 -0.79 0.98 14.15
N THR A 166 0.02 -0.05 14.34
CA THR A 166 -0.36 -1.44 14.04
C THR A 166 -1.59 -1.84 14.85
N ARG A 167 -1.62 -1.52 16.14
CA ARG A 167 -2.79 -1.77 16.99
C ARG A 167 -4.06 -1.11 16.44
N SER A 168 -3.98 0.16 16.05
CA SER A 168 -5.13 0.91 15.51
C SER A 168 -5.68 0.28 14.22
N VAL A 169 -4.81 -0.21 13.34
CA VAL A 169 -5.24 -0.90 12.12
C VAL A 169 -5.87 -2.25 12.45
N VAL A 170 -5.24 -3.02 13.33
CA VAL A 170 -5.79 -4.31 13.80
C VAL A 170 -7.17 -4.12 14.44
N ASP A 171 -7.36 -3.10 15.28
CA ASP A 171 -8.65 -2.77 15.89
C ASP A 171 -9.73 -2.48 14.81
N THR A 172 -9.37 -1.75 13.76
CA THR A 172 -10.28 -1.45 12.65
C THR A 172 -10.71 -2.71 11.93
N TYR A 173 -9.77 -3.54 11.52
CA TYR A 173 -10.06 -4.80 10.82
C TYR A 173 -10.89 -5.75 11.70
N ALA A 174 -10.50 -5.92 12.95
CA ALA A 174 -11.19 -6.78 13.88
C ALA A 174 -12.64 -6.37 14.12
N HIS A 175 -12.89 -5.05 14.27
CA HIS A 175 -14.22 -4.50 14.48
C HIS A 175 -15.19 -4.90 13.36
N TYR A 176 -14.79 -4.70 12.10
CA TYR A 176 -15.66 -4.99 10.95
C TYR A 176 -15.77 -6.48 10.61
N HIS A 177 -14.89 -7.31 11.15
CA HIS A 177 -14.92 -8.77 10.97
C HIS A 177 -15.46 -9.53 12.19
N GLY A 178 -15.90 -8.82 13.24
CA GLY A 178 -16.46 -9.45 14.44
C GLY A 178 -15.42 -10.26 15.25
N VAL A 179 -14.14 -9.86 15.19
CA VAL A 179 -13.07 -10.46 15.98
C VAL A 179 -12.97 -9.75 17.33
N GLU A 180 -12.97 -10.51 18.41
CA GLU A 180 -12.77 -10.00 19.77
C GLU A 180 -11.29 -9.87 20.06
N LEU A 181 -10.82 -8.63 20.31
CA LEU A 181 -9.44 -8.38 20.68
C LEU A 181 -9.33 -8.18 22.20
N VAL A 182 -8.50 -8.99 22.83
CA VAL A 182 -8.20 -8.90 24.26
C VAL A 182 -6.75 -8.52 24.47
N THR A 183 -6.50 -7.46 25.23
CA THR A 183 -5.15 -6.98 25.49
C THR A 183 -4.44 -7.83 26.55
N ILE A 184 -3.23 -8.28 26.22
CA ILE A 184 -2.30 -8.85 27.18
C ILE A 184 -1.51 -7.71 27.80
N PRO A 185 -1.63 -7.44 29.11
CA PRO A 185 -0.92 -6.33 29.76
C PRO A 185 0.61 -6.53 29.68
N ALA A 186 1.31 -5.40 29.69
CA ALA A 186 2.76 -5.34 29.79
C ALA A 186 3.21 -5.25 31.25
N GLN A 187 4.38 -5.80 31.54
CA GLN A 187 5.10 -5.59 32.78
C GLN A 187 6.56 -5.24 32.46
N ASP A 188 7.04 -4.15 32.99
CA ASP A 188 8.40 -3.67 32.75
C ASP A 188 8.75 -3.51 31.23
N GLY A 189 7.77 -3.09 30.43
CA GLY A 189 7.93 -2.88 28.98
C GLY A 189 7.91 -4.14 28.12
N VAL A 190 7.59 -5.30 28.69
CA VAL A 190 7.47 -6.57 27.95
C VAL A 190 6.10 -7.22 28.23
N THR A 191 5.61 -8.00 27.28
CA THR A 191 4.36 -8.75 27.41
C THR A 191 4.40 -9.67 28.63
N SER A 192 3.43 -9.55 29.54
CA SER A 192 3.35 -10.39 30.73
C SER A 192 3.00 -11.84 30.40
N ARG A 193 3.95 -12.77 30.59
CA ARG A 193 3.72 -14.20 30.39
C ARG A 193 2.69 -14.77 31.34
N GLN A 194 2.63 -14.26 32.57
CA GLN A 194 1.64 -14.70 33.56
C GLN A 194 0.22 -14.29 33.13
N ALA A 195 0.04 -13.06 32.67
CA ALA A 195 -1.25 -12.59 32.16
C ALA A 195 -1.67 -13.37 30.91
N LEU A 196 -0.73 -13.62 29.98
CA LEU A 196 -0.99 -14.45 28.81
C LEU A 196 -1.50 -15.85 29.23
N ALA A 197 -0.81 -16.51 30.14
CA ALA A 197 -1.23 -17.84 30.60
C ALA A 197 -2.65 -17.80 31.21
N SER A 198 -2.93 -16.82 32.09
CA SER A 198 -4.26 -16.67 32.69
C SER A 198 -5.35 -16.45 31.64
N LEU A 199 -5.10 -15.61 30.62
CA LEU A 199 -6.06 -15.32 29.56
C LEU A 199 -6.33 -16.54 28.65
N VAL A 200 -5.31 -17.38 28.43
CA VAL A 200 -5.46 -18.63 27.65
C VAL A 200 -6.27 -19.67 28.45
N ASP A 201 -6.06 -19.75 29.77
CA ASP A 201 -6.81 -20.65 30.65
C ASP A 201 -8.27 -20.24 30.83
N GLU A 202 -8.57 -18.93 30.73
CA GLU A 202 -9.90 -18.37 30.94
C GLU A 202 -10.90 -18.78 29.85
N ALA A 203 -10.51 -18.71 28.58
CA ALA A 203 -11.38 -19.01 27.45
C ALA A 203 -10.58 -19.41 26.20
N PRO A 204 -11.20 -20.13 25.26
CA PRO A 204 -10.55 -20.48 23.98
C PRO A 204 -10.05 -19.24 23.24
N VAL A 205 -8.88 -19.37 22.63
CA VAL A 205 -8.19 -18.32 21.89
C VAL A 205 -7.99 -18.74 20.44
N ALA A 206 -8.27 -17.84 19.50
CA ALA A 206 -8.03 -18.07 18.07
C ALA A 206 -6.57 -17.83 17.69
N GLY A 207 -5.92 -16.86 18.33
CA GLY A 207 -4.53 -16.50 18.08
C GLY A 207 -3.97 -15.54 19.11
N VAL A 208 -2.64 -15.34 19.04
CA VAL A 208 -1.89 -14.40 19.89
C VAL A 208 -0.98 -13.56 19.01
N VAL A 209 -0.95 -12.24 19.23
CA VAL A 209 -0.13 -11.26 18.51
C VAL A 209 0.70 -10.45 19.51
#